data_29c25f0e1611765d7a70d9449c5f2de9
#
_entry.id   29c25f0e1611765d7a70d9449c5f2de9
#
_cell.length_a   1.000
_cell.length_b   1.000
_cell.length_c   1.000
_cell.angle_alpha   90.00
_cell.angle_beta   90.00
_cell.angle_gamma   90.00
#
_symmetry.space_group_name_H-M   'P 1'
#
loop_
_entity.id
_entity.type
_entity.pdbx_description
1 polymer ?
#
loop_
_entity_poly.entity_id
_entity_poly.type
_entity_poly.pdbx_seq_one_letter_code
_entity_poly.pdbx_strand_id
1 'polypeptide(L)'
;MAPPQKPGSSKQDYGTPRELLEALKNRLHIKRFWCDLAATKENAVALQYYTEQDDALQQCWNSEECEFFIPKFGVGEWGFCNPPFAHLAPWVQKAWQEAELGAFIAMLLPASVGSNWWRDWVHDKAHVLLLNGRVQFVGADGLYPKDTVIALYTPHSHGGYEIYDWRV
;
A
#
# COMPACT_ATOMS: atom_id res chain seq x y z
N MET A 1 -15.92 -25.51 -7.05
CA MET A 1 -14.47 -25.28 -6.98
C MET A 1 -14.07 -24.40 -8.16
N ALA A 2 -13.71 -23.14 -7.95
CA ALA A 2 -13.25 -22.28 -9.05
C ALA A 2 -11.91 -22.83 -9.58
N PRO A 3 -11.68 -22.86 -10.91
CA PRO A 3 -10.43 -23.31 -11.48
C PRO A 3 -9.27 -22.45 -10.97
N PRO A 4 -8.05 -23.02 -10.77
CA PRO A 4 -6.90 -22.24 -10.34
C PRO A 4 -6.61 -21.16 -11.38
N GLN A 5 -6.59 -19.90 -10.95
CA GLN A 5 -6.20 -18.79 -11.81
C GLN A 5 -4.75 -18.96 -12.26
N LYS A 6 -4.52 -18.82 -13.56
CA LYS A 6 -3.16 -18.84 -14.12
C LYS A 6 -2.38 -17.63 -13.55
N PRO A 7 -1.10 -17.80 -13.17
CA PRO A 7 -0.25 -16.67 -12.80
C PRO A 7 -0.26 -15.61 -13.91
N GLY A 8 -0.53 -14.35 -13.56
CA GLY A 8 -0.60 -13.24 -14.50
C GLY A 8 -1.98 -12.98 -15.15
N SER A 9 -3.02 -13.77 -14.84
CA SER A 9 -4.38 -13.59 -15.37
C SER A 9 -5.34 -12.90 -14.39
N SER A 10 -4.90 -12.55 -13.20
CA SER A 10 -5.73 -11.86 -12.22
C SER A 10 -5.84 -10.38 -12.57
N LYS A 11 -7.05 -9.84 -12.47
CA LYS A 11 -7.30 -8.40 -12.56
C LYS A 11 -6.49 -7.69 -11.47
N GLN A 12 -5.68 -6.69 -11.85
CA GLN A 12 -4.73 -6.00 -10.96
C GLN A 12 -5.21 -4.58 -10.56
N ASP A 13 -6.43 -4.19 -10.97
CA ASP A 13 -7.00 -2.86 -10.80
C ASP A 13 -8.16 -2.80 -9.78
N TYR A 14 -8.21 -3.75 -8.85
CA TYR A 14 -9.20 -3.76 -7.79
C TYR A 14 -9.00 -2.60 -6.81
N GLY A 15 -10.08 -1.88 -6.53
CA GLY A 15 -10.07 -0.78 -5.56
C GLY A 15 -9.98 -1.27 -4.11
N THR A 16 -9.34 -0.49 -3.27
CA THR A 16 -9.30 -0.72 -1.82
C THR A 16 -10.64 -0.33 -1.19
N PRO A 17 -11.25 -1.15 -0.32
CA PRO A 17 -12.53 -0.84 0.27
C PRO A 17 -12.44 0.40 1.17
N ARG A 18 -13.46 1.25 1.08
CA ARG A 18 -13.53 2.52 1.82
C ARG A 18 -13.41 2.32 3.33
N GLU A 19 -14.02 1.29 3.87
CA GLU A 19 -13.96 0.95 5.30
C GLU A 19 -12.50 0.78 5.79
N LEU A 20 -11.68 0.04 5.04
CA LEU A 20 -10.26 -0.13 5.36
C LEU A 20 -9.49 1.19 5.26
N LEU A 21 -9.78 2.02 4.24
CA LEU A 21 -9.14 3.33 4.09
C LEU A 21 -9.47 4.27 5.24
N GLU A 22 -10.73 4.30 5.70
CA GLU A 22 -11.13 5.12 6.85
C GLU A 22 -10.47 4.63 8.15
N ALA A 23 -10.47 3.32 8.38
CA ALA A 23 -9.78 2.73 9.54
C ALA A 23 -8.28 3.08 9.54
N LEU A 24 -7.64 2.96 8.38
CA LEU A 24 -6.22 3.28 8.22
C LEU A 24 -5.93 4.77 8.45
N LYS A 25 -6.75 5.67 7.90
CA LYS A 25 -6.62 7.13 8.15
C LYS A 25 -6.76 7.46 9.64
N ASN A 26 -7.72 6.83 10.33
CA ASN A 26 -7.87 6.98 11.77
C ASN A 26 -6.63 6.47 12.53
N ARG A 27 -6.10 5.32 12.16
CA ARG A 27 -4.89 4.73 12.77
C ARG A 27 -3.65 5.61 12.58
N LEU A 28 -3.53 6.25 11.43
CA LEU A 28 -2.41 7.13 11.07
C LEU A 28 -2.64 8.58 11.51
N HIS A 29 -3.80 8.91 12.08
CA HIS A 29 -4.20 10.27 12.47
C HIS A 29 -4.15 11.29 11.32
N ILE A 30 -4.53 10.85 10.10
CA ILE A 30 -4.56 11.69 8.91
C ILE A 30 -5.98 11.87 8.39
N LYS A 31 -6.23 12.97 7.70
CA LYS A 31 -7.52 13.24 7.02
C LYS A 31 -7.57 12.64 5.61
N ARG A 32 -6.41 12.55 4.95
CA ARG A 32 -6.26 12.07 3.56
C ARG A 32 -4.86 11.58 3.30
N PHE A 33 -4.72 10.74 2.29
CA PHE A 33 -3.42 10.46 1.69
C PHE A 33 -3.05 11.59 0.73
N TRP A 34 -1.76 11.92 0.62
CA TRP A 34 -1.30 12.95 -0.31
C TRP A 34 -1.27 12.41 -1.75
N CYS A 35 -0.96 11.12 -1.94
CA CYS A 35 -0.88 10.46 -3.25
C CYS A 35 -1.33 9.01 -3.15
N ASP A 36 -2.01 8.52 -4.18
CA ASP A 36 -2.18 7.09 -4.44
C ASP A 36 -1.09 6.65 -5.43
N LEU A 37 -0.18 5.83 -4.95
CA LEU A 37 1.05 5.46 -5.67
C LEU A 37 0.84 4.37 -6.74
N ALA A 38 -0.35 3.75 -6.78
CA ALA A 38 -0.69 2.69 -7.74
C ALA A 38 -2.20 2.67 -8.00
N ALA A 39 -2.68 3.53 -8.87
CA ALA A 39 -4.10 3.72 -9.12
C ALA A 39 -4.48 3.71 -10.60
N THR A 40 -5.76 3.55 -10.85
CA THR A 40 -6.43 4.03 -12.05
C THR A 40 -7.21 5.31 -11.70
N LYS A 41 -7.66 6.03 -12.72
CA LYS A 41 -8.52 7.21 -12.51
C LYS A 41 -9.79 6.88 -11.71
N GLU A 42 -10.33 5.67 -11.90
CA GLU A 42 -11.60 5.21 -11.32
C GLU A 42 -11.45 4.75 -9.87
N ASN A 43 -10.28 4.23 -9.47
CA ASN A 43 -10.06 3.66 -8.14
C ASN A 43 -9.14 4.47 -7.24
N ALA A 44 -8.64 5.61 -7.70
CA ALA A 44 -7.74 6.46 -6.94
C ALA A 44 -8.36 6.92 -5.61
N VAL A 45 -7.59 6.77 -4.53
CA VAL A 45 -8.02 7.12 -3.15
C VAL A 45 -7.51 8.48 -2.70
N ALA A 46 -6.72 9.15 -3.53
CA ALA A 46 -6.20 10.50 -3.32
C ALA A 46 -6.43 11.37 -4.55
N LEU A 47 -6.35 12.69 -4.38
CA LEU A 47 -6.47 13.64 -5.50
C LEU A 47 -5.28 13.54 -6.45
N GLN A 48 -4.11 13.25 -5.92
CA GLN A 48 -2.90 12.99 -6.68
C GLN A 48 -2.69 11.48 -6.75
N TYR A 49 -2.37 10.96 -7.92
CA TYR A 49 -2.18 9.52 -8.11
C TYR A 49 -1.29 9.24 -9.30
N TYR A 50 -0.63 8.07 -9.27
CA TYR A 50 0.14 7.52 -10.39
C TYR A 50 -0.60 6.35 -11.02
N THR A 51 -0.73 6.41 -12.33
CA THR A 51 -1.28 5.33 -13.17
C THR A 51 -0.16 4.45 -13.73
N GLU A 52 -0.52 3.38 -14.44
CA GLU A 52 0.44 2.53 -15.13
C GLU A 52 1.27 3.32 -16.16
N GLN A 53 0.65 4.31 -16.84
CA GLN A 53 1.35 5.17 -17.82
C GLN A 53 2.38 6.09 -17.17
N ASP A 54 2.18 6.47 -15.91
CA ASP A 54 3.11 7.32 -15.17
C ASP A 54 4.35 6.56 -14.70
N ASP A 55 4.32 5.23 -14.70
CA ASP A 55 5.36 4.36 -14.15
C ASP A 55 5.80 4.77 -12.73
N ALA A 56 4.94 4.52 -11.77
CA ALA A 56 5.15 4.95 -10.37
C ALA A 56 6.50 4.54 -9.79
N LEU A 57 7.09 3.44 -10.26
CA LEU A 57 8.41 2.99 -9.79
C LEU A 57 9.54 3.95 -10.18
N GLN A 58 9.34 4.80 -11.19
CA GLN A 58 10.27 5.85 -11.60
C GLN A 58 9.95 7.22 -10.99
N GLN A 59 8.81 7.34 -10.30
CA GLN A 59 8.38 8.59 -9.70
C GLN A 59 8.90 8.75 -8.27
N CYS A 60 8.88 9.99 -7.78
CA CYS A 60 9.15 10.33 -6.40
C CYS A 60 7.95 9.97 -5.52
N TRP A 61 8.19 9.33 -4.37
CA TRP A 61 7.15 8.98 -3.39
C TRP A 61 7.24 9.79 -2.09
N ASN A 62 8.21 10.68 -2.02
CA ASN A 62 8.39 11.58 -0.88
C ASN A 62 7.69 12.92 -1.15
N SER A 63 6.66 13.23 -0.35
CA SER A 63 5.89 14.46 -0.49
C SER A 63 6.73 15.75 -0.35
N GLU A 64 7.84 15.70 0.37
CA GLU A 64 8.72 16.86 0.57
C GLU A 64 9.66 17.12 -0.61
N GLU A 65 9.96 16.10 -1.41
CA GLU A 65 10.91 16.18 -2.53
C GLU A 65 10.23 16.24 -3.91
N CYS A 66 8.93 15.93 -4.00
CA CYS A 66 8.21 15.97 -5.26
C CYS A 66 7.96 17.42 -5.71
N GLU A 67 8.48 17.81 -6.87
CA GLU A 67 8.37 19.17 -7.42
C GLU A 67 6.93 19.69 -7.57
N PHE A 68 5.95 18.80 -7.65
CA PHE A 68 4.53 19.13 -7.82
C PHE A 68 3.77 19.21 -6.50
N PHE A 69 4.43 18.94 -5.39
CA PHE A 69 3.79 18.99 -4.08
C PHE A 69 3.95 20.36 -3.45
N ILE A 70 2.84 21.03 -3.21
CA ILE A 70 2.80 22.24 -2.37
C ILE A 70 2.49 21.79 -0.94
N PRO A 71 3.47 21.78 -0.02
CA PRO A 71 3.23 21.40 1.35
C PRO A 71 2.28 22.39 2.02
N LYS A 72 1.02 22.04 2.14
CA LYS A 72 0.03 22.86 2.86
C LYS A 72 -0.20 22.42 4.29
N PHE A 73 0.31 21.24 4.72
CA PHE A 73 -0.20 20.60 5.93
C PHE A 73 0.84 19.92 6.84
N GLY A 74 2.11 20.24 6.72
CA GLY A 74 3.11 19.77 7.69
C GLY A 74 3.80 18.45 7.33
N VAL A 75 4.81 18.11 8.12
CA VAL A 75 5.70 16.96 8.00
C VAL A 75 4.93 15.64 8.12
N GLY A 76 5.27 14.65 7.29
CA GLY A 76 4.78 13.28 7.45
C GLY A 76 3.48 12.98 6.71
N GLU A 77 3.30 13.47 5.50
CA GLU A 77 2.14 13.10 4.67
C GLU A 77 2.29 11.69 4.10
N TRP A 78 1.30 10.85 4.39
CA TRP A 78 1.28 9.46 3.98
C TRP A 78 0.86 9.29 2.52
N GLY A 79 1.69 8.60 1.72
CA GLY A 79 1.27 7.98 0.47
C GLY A 79 0.57 6.65 0.73
N PHE A 80 -0.40 6.31 -0.12
CA PHE A 80 -1.05 5.00 -0.11
C PHE A 80 -0.65 4.21 -1.35
N CYS A 81 -0.47 2.90 -1.21
CA CYS A 81 -0.15 2.02 -2.32
C CYS A 81 -0.90 0.69 -2.21
N ASN A 82 -1.70 0.37 -3.20
CA ASN A 82 -2.25 -0.97 -3.43
C ASN A 82 -1.65 -1.49 -4.75
N PRO A 83 -0.41 -2.04 -4.72
CA PRO A 83 0.31 -2.38 -5.95
C PRO A 83 -0.27 -3.62 -6.62
N PRO A 84 0.06 -3.86 -7.91
CA PRO A 84 -0.29 -5.13 -8.57
C PRO A 84 0.38 -6.31 -7.86
N PHE A 85 -0.42 -7.27 -7.38
CA PHE A 85 0.09 -8.39 -6.56
C PHE A 85 0.89 -9.43 -7.34
N ALA A 86 0.92 -9.36 -8.67
CA ALA A 86 1.70 -10.26 -9.52
C ALA A 86 3.23 -10.03 -9.42
N HIS A 87 3.67 -8.79 -9.14
CA HIS A 87 5.09 -8.41 -9.15
C HIS A 87 5.43 -7.45 -8.01
N LEU A 88 5.41 -7.92 -6.77
CA LEU A 88 5.53 -7.09 -5.57
C LEU A 88 6.96 -6.66 -5.23
N ALA A 89 7.98 -7.44 -5.59
CA ALA A 89 9.37 -7.16 -5.19
C ALA A 89 9.83 -5.72 -5.50
N PRO A 90 9.68 -5.17 -6.72
CA PRO A 90 10.12 -3.80 -7.01
C PRO A 90 9.33 -2.75 -6.23
N TRP A 91 8.04 -2.99 -5.93
CA TRP A 91 7.19 -2.06 -5.18
C TRP A 91 7.60 -1.94 -3.71
N VAL A 92 7.82 -3.07 -3.04
CA VAL A 92 8.25 -3.07 -1.63
C VAL A 92 9.69 -2.58 -1.45
N GLN A 93 10.56 -2.88 -2.43
CA GLN A 93 11.91 -2.32 -2.47
C GLN A 93 11.88 -0.80 -2.60
N LYS A 94 11.09 -0.29 -3.53
CA LYS A 94 10.91 1.15 -3.75
C LYS A 94 10.35 1.83 -2.49
N ALA A 95 9.33 1.25 -1.86
CA ALA A 95 8.75 1.80 -0.63
C ALA A 95 9.78 1.94 0.48
N TRP A 96 10.62 0.93 0.69
CA TRP A 96 11.69 1.02 1.66
C TRP A 96 12.73 2.08 1.29
N GLN A 97 13.18 2.13 0.04
CA GLN A 97 14.15 3.13 -0.42
C GLN A 97 13.64 4.57 -0.26
N GLU A 98 12.39 4.83 -0.62
CA GLU A 98 11.77 6.16 -0.45
C GLU A 98 11.58 6.52 1.03
N ALA A 99 11.28 5.55 1.89
CA ALA A 99 11.20 5.77 3.32
C ALA A 99 12.55 6.15 3.94
N GLU A 100 13.65 5.54 3.50
CA GLU A 100 15.01 5.94 3.90
C GLU A 100 15.34 7.39 3.49
N LEU A 101 14.69 7.90 2.46
CA LEU A 101 14.78 9.29 2.00
C LEU A 101 13.76 10.25 2.64
N GLY A 102 12.92 9.76 3.55
CA GLY A 102 11.98 10.58 4.31
C GLY A 102 10.50 10.34 4.03
N ALA A 103 10.13 9.45 3.10
CA ALA A 103 8.74 9.17 2.77
C ALA A 103 8.00 8.40 3.87
N PHE A 104 6.68 8.63 3.95
CA PHE A 104 5.73 7.87 4.76
C PHE A 104 4.78 7.13 3.82
N ILE A 105 4.79 5.80 3.84
CA ILE A 105 4.04 4.98 2.87
C ILE A 105 3.26 3.90 3.60
N ALA A 106 1.96 3.81 3.33
CA ALA A 106 1.09 2.72 3.74
C ALA A 106 0.80 1.83 2.54
N MET A 107 1.27 0.59 2.56
CA MET A 107 1.16 -0.34 1.44
C MET A 107 0.30 -1.55 1.79
N LEU A 108 -0.76 -1.80 1.01
CA LEU A 108 -1.61 -2.98 1.14
C LEU A 108 -0.98 -4.16 0.39
N LEU A 109 -0.68 -5.23 1.11
CA LEU A 109 0.04 -6.39 0.58
C LEU A 109 -0.63 -7.71 0.98
N PRO A 110 -0.47 -8.80 0.19
CA PRO A 110 -0.74 -10.13 0.69
C PRO A 110 0.28 -10.53 1.76
N ALA A 111 -0.15 -11.28 2.78
CA ALA A 111 0.72 -11.75 3.86
C ALA A 111 1.62 -12.93 3.41
N SER A 112 2.42 -12.71 2.39
CA SER A 112 3.26 -13.75 1.78
C SER A 112 4.61 -13.88 2.50
N VAL A 113 4.58 -14.21 3.78
CA VAL A 113 5.74 -14.24 4.69
C VAL A 113 6.88 -15.19 4.24
N GLY A 114 6.59 -16.18 3.42
CA GLY A 114 7.58 -17.11 2.86
C GLY A 114 8.24 -16.64 1.57
N SER A 115 7.92 -15.44 1.07
CA SER A 115 8.52 -14.91 -0.15
C SER A 115 9.84 -14.19 0.12
N ASN A 116 10.72 -14.19 -0.90
CA ASN A 116 11.99 -13.46 -0.80
C ASN A 116 11.78 -11.95 -0.63
N TRP A 117 10.82 -11.36 -1.35
CA TRP A 117 10.54 -9.93 -1.23
C TRP A 117 10.03 -9.53 0.17
N TRP A 118 9.33 -10.46 0.89
CA TRP A 118 8.94 -10.22 2.28
C TRP A 118 10.17 -10.18 3.19
N ARG A 119 11.05 -11.18 3.10
CA ARG A 119 12.31 -11.24 3.86
C ARG A 119 13.17 -10.00 3.61
N ASP A 120 13.31 -9.60 2.36
CA ASP A 120 14.30 -8.60 1.96
C ASP A 120 13.82 -7.16 2.18
N TRP A 121 12.49 -6.90 2.02
CA TRP A 121 11.98 -5.55 1.95
C TRP A 121 10.80 -5.22 2.88
N VAL A 122 10.25 -6.19 3.61
CA VAL A 122 9.15 -5.99 4.58
C VAL A 122 9.60 -6.31 5.99
N HIS A 123 10.14 -7.51 6.21
CA HIS A 123 10.60 -7.95 7.53
C HIS A 123 11.71 -7.02 8.05
N ASP A 124 11.57 -6.55 9.29
CA ASP A 124 12.48 -5.60 9.96
C ASP A 124 12.68 -4.25 9.22
N LYS A 125 11.85 -3.94 8.21
CA LYS A 125 11.89 -2.69 7.46
C LYS A 125 10.59 -1.90 7.54
N ALA A 126 9.47 -2.57 7.61
CA ALA A 126 8.16 -1.95 7.78
C ALA A 126 7.56 -2.34 9.13
N HIS A 127 6.75 -1.48 9.71
CA HIS A 127 5.82 -1.86 10.76
C HIS A 127 4.58 -2.47 10.11
N VAL A 128 4.26 -3.73 10.43
CA VAL A 128 3.25 -4.51 9.72
C VAL A 128 1.97 -4.64 10.55
N LEU A 129 0.88 -4.11 10.01
CA LEU A 129 -0.47 -4.30 10.56
C LEU A 129 -1.07 -5.57 9.92
N LEU A 130 -1.20 -6.63 10.69
CA LEU A 130 -1.84 -7.88 10.29
C LEU A 130 -3.36 -7.68 10.33
N LEU A 131 -4.02 -7.60 9.18
CA LEU A 131 -5.45 -7.29 9.12
C LEU A 131 -6.29 -8.44 9.67
N ASN A 132 -7.05 -8.17 10.73
CA ASN A 132 -8.01 -9.13 11.24
C ASN A 132 -9.24 -9.20 10.31
N GLY A 133 -9.40 -10.34 9.66
CA GLY A 133 -10.42 -10.57 8.64
C GLY A 133 -9.96 -10.22 7.21
N ARG A 134 -10.44 -11.02 6.26
CA ARG A 134 -10.08 -10.90 4.85
C ARG A 134 -10.73 -9.69 4.20
N VAL A 135 -9.99 -9.09 3.28
CA VAL A 135 -10.46 -7.92 2.52
C VAL A 135 -11.31 -8.37 1.34
N GLN A 136 -12.42 -7.70 1.11
CA GLN A 136 -13.17 -7.74 -0.15
C GLN A 136 -12.82 -6.48 -0.93
N PHE A 137 -12.05 -6.64 -2.01
CA PHE A 137 -11.72 -5.53 -2.88
C PHE A 137 -12.93 -5.03 -3.66
N VAL A 138 -12.96 -3.74 -3.95
CA VAL A 138 -14.01 -3.14 -4.78
C VAL A 138 -13.94 -3.70 -6.20
N GLY A 139 -15.05 -4.23 -6.69
CA GLY A 139 -15.14 -4.89 -7.98
C GLY A 139 -14.85 -6.40 -7.97
N ALA A 140 -14.53 -6.97 -6.80
CA ALA A 140 -14.38 -8.41 -6.64
C ALA A 140 -15.68 -9.09 -6.21
N ASP A 141 -15.92 -10.32 -6.69
CA ASP A 141 -17.12 -11.09 -6.39
C ASP A 141 -17.13 -11.70 -4.97
N GLY A 142 -16.00 -11.62 -4.24
CA GLY A 142 -15.88 -12.19 -2.91
C GLY A 142 -14.63 -11.72 -2.17
N LEU A 143 -14.44 -12.29 -0.99
CA LEU A 143 -13.26 -12.02 -0.17
C LEU A 143 -11.98 -12.46 -0.89
N TYR A 144 -10.92 -11.67 -0.75
CA TYR A 144 -9.60 -12.09 -1.22
C TYR A 144 -9.17 -13.39 -0.50
N PRO A 145 -8.70 -14.42 -1.23
CA PRO A 145 -8.52 -15.76 -0.68
C PRO A 145 -7.34 -15.89 0.29
N LYS A 146 -6.51 -14.87 0.40
CA LYS A 146 -5.33 -14.84 1.29
C LYS A 146 -5.49 -13.74 2.34
N ASP A 147 -4.77 -13.89 3.45
CA ASP A 147 -4.65 -12.83 4.43
C ASP A 147 -3.84 -11.67 3.85
N THR A 148 -4.16 -10.47 4.29
CA THR A 148 -3.52 -9.23 3.84
C THR A 148 -2.99 -8.43 5.04
N VAL A 149 -2.07 -7.54 4.74
CA VAL A 149 -1.44 -6.65 5.71
C VAL A 149 -1.38 -5.23 5.18
N ILE A 150 -1.23 -4.27 6.09
CA ILE A 150 -0.71 -2.94 5.75
C ILE A 150 0.74 -2.89 6.23
N ALA A 151 1.67 -2.70 5.32
CA ALA A 151 3.07 -2.42 5.64
C ALA A 151 3.28 -0.89 5.71
N LEU A 152 3.67 -0.40 6.87
CA LEU A 152 3.94 1.01 7.12
C LEU A 152 5.45 1.25 7.04
N TYR A 153 5.87 1.94 5.99
CA TYR A 153 7.26 2.36 5.80
C TYR A 153 7.40 3.81 6.25
N THR A 154 8.37 4.06 7.13
CA THR A 154 8.70 5.40 7.62
C THR A 154 10.21 5.56 7.74
N PRO A 155 10.74 6.80 7.76
CA PRO A 155 12.19 7.07 7.83
C PRO A 155 12.92 6.37 8.97
N HIS A 156 12.20 5.97 10.01
CA HIS A 156 12.78 5.37 11.22
C HIS A 156 12.05 4.07 11.61
N SER A 157 11.43 3.39 10.65
CA SER A 157 10.81 2.10 10.92
C SER A 157 11.87 1.05 11.23
N HIS A 158 11.72 0.41 12.38
CA HIS A 158 12.59 -0.69 12.82
C HIS A 158 11.87 -2.04 12.76
N GLY A 159 10.85 -2.15 11.93
CA GLY A 159 10.03 -3.33 11.83
C GLY A 159 8.95 -3.39 12.93
N GLY A 160 8.44 -4.58 13.14
CA GLY A 160 7.36 -4.86 14.11
C GLY A 160 6.10 -5.37 13.45
N TYR A 161 5.30 -6.06 14.25
CA TYR A 161 4.05 -6.69 13.81
C TYR A 161 2.98 -6.48 14.86
N GLU A 162 1.76 -6.10 14.44
CA GLU A 162 0.60 -6.08 15.33
C GLU A 162 -0.66 -6.59 14.62
N ILE A 163 -1.56 -7.20 15.36
CA ILE A 163 -2.91 -7.51 14.84
C ILE A 163 -3.70 -6.21 14.80
N TYR A 164 -4.27 -5.92 13.62
CA TYR A 164 -5.08 -4.73 13.43
C TYR A 164 -6.53 -5.09 13.16
N ASP A 165 -7.36 -4.80 14.16
CA ASP A 165 -8.81 -4.98 14.07
C ASP A 165 -9.42 -3.71 13.44
N TRP A 166 -9.58 -3.74 12.14
CA TRP A 166 -9.95 -2.57 11.32
C TRP A 166 -11.47 -2.41 11.10
N ARG A 167 -12.25 -3.41 11.54
CA ARG A 167 -13.72 -3.42 11.44
C ARG A 167 -14.42 -3.10 12.76
N VAL A 168 -13.92 -2.16 13.50
CA VAL A 168 -14.52 -1.74 14.78
C VAL A 168 -15.49 -0.59 14.56
#